data_d143760cb9cd276bd790d4d788b673b1
#
_entry.id   d143760cb9cd276bd790d4d788b673b1
#
_cell.length_a   1.000
_cell.length_b   1.000
_cell.length_c   1.000
_cell.angle_alpha   90.00
_cell.angle_beta   90.00
_cell.angle_gamma   90.00
#
_symmetry.space_group_name_H-M   'P 1'
#
loop_
_entity.id
_entity.type
_entity.pdbx_description
1 polymer ?
#
loop_
_entity_poly.entity_id
_entity_poly.type
_entity_poly.pdbx_seq_one_letter_code
_entity_poly.pdbx_strand_id
1 'polypeptide(L)'
;LSAHRCSVCRHPGTGKLAPRHLQLDGQRVEQPVAPTIVSNDETLELHAVLSGKVLGQLAGATAAPYIRSGQLVPILLDHMSDIASYFVSFCRRHSQPGRAPTFVDLAVERLTDCEKWVLSGKELVRARSRISTPRRSAAL
;
A
#
# COMPACT_ATOMS: atom_id res chain seq x y z
N LEU A 1 2.83 -17.21 2.22
CA LEU A 1 1.64 -16.45 2.69
C LEU A 1 0.55 -17.37 3.23
N SER A 2 0.43 -18.61 2.73
CA SER A 2 -0.61 -19.58 3.14
C SER A 2 -0.63 -19.89 4.65
N ALA A 3 0.50 -19.79 5.33
CA ALA A 3 0.60 -20.03 6.78
C ALA A 3 0.35 -18.75 7.62
N HIS A 4 0.02 -17.64 7.00
CA HIS A 4 -0.16 -16.36 7.69
C HIS A 4 -1.61 -15.87 7.60
N ARG A 5 -2.04 -15.19 8.65
CA ARG A 5 -3.32 -14.50 8.67
C ARG A 5 -3.21 -13.24 7.79
N CYS A 6 -4.05 -13.12 6.79
CA CYS A 6 -4.02 -12.01 5.85
C CYS A 6 -5.33 -11.23 5.85
N SER A 7 -5.24 -9.91 5.64
CA SER A 7 -6.37 -9.10 5.21
C SER A 7 -6.46 -9.10 3.69
N VAL A 8 -7.63 -8.95 3.12
CA VAL A 8 -7.83 -8.85 1.66
C VAL A 8 -8.87 -7.78 1.35
N CYS A 9 -8.57 -6.95 0.39
CA CYS A 9 -9.53 -5.98 -0.11
C CYS A 9 -10.57 -6.67 -1.00
N ARG A 10 -11.85 -6.31 -0.81
CA ARG A 10 -12.95 -6.68 -1.71
C ARG A 10 -13.22 -5.53 -2.68
N HIS A 11 -13.11 -5.79 -3.95
CA HIS A 11 -13.40 -4.79 -4.97
C HIS A 11 -14.88 -4.34 -4.90
N PRO A 12 -15.16 -3.05 -4.69
CA PRO A 12 -16.52 -2.58 -4.40
C PRO A 12 -17.49 -2.82 -5.57
N GLY A 13 -17.03 -2.70 -6.81
CA GLY A 13 -17.88 -2.87 -7.99
C GLY A 13 -18.14 -4.32 -8.39
N THR A 14 -17.18 -5.22 -8.18
CA THR A 14 -17.30 -6.63 -8.65
C THR A 14 -17.51 -7.62 -7.50
N GLY A 15 -17.31 -7.20 -6.26
CA GLY A 15 -17.39 -8.08 -5.10
C GLY A 15 -16.25 -9.12 -5.01
N LYS A 16 -15.35 -9.17 -5.98
CA LYS A 16 -14.23 -10.11 -6.02
C LYS A 16 -13.16 -9.75 -4.98
N LEU A 17 -12.51 -10.75 -4.43
CA LEU A 17 -11.35 -10.57 -3.57
C LEU A 17 -10.13 -10.21 -4.42
N ALA A 18 -9.39 -9.18 -4.01
CA ALA A 18 -8.16 -8.79 -4.67
C ALA A 18 -7.05 -9.81 -4.36
N PRO A 19 -6.39 -10.40 -5.37
CA PRO A 19 -5.24 -11.23 -5.15
C PRO A 19 -4.07 -10.39 -4.62
N ARG A 20 -3.08 -11.04 -4.01
CA ARG A 20 -1.79 -10.39 -3.71
C ARG A 20 -0.99 -10.29 -4.99
N HIS A 21 -0.56 -9.10 -5.29
CA HIS A 21 0.32 -8.86 -6.42
C HIS A 21 1.77 -8.89 -5.96
N LEU A 22 2.53 -9.83 -6.48
CA LEU A 22 3.94 -10.02 -6.19
C LEU A 22 4.75 -9.98 -7.48
N GLN A 23 6.04 -9.74 -7.35
CA GLN A 23 7.00 -9.89 -8.43
C GLN A 23 7.91 -11.09 -8.13
N LEU A 24 7.93 -12.07 -9.01
CA LEU A 24 8.80 -13.24 -8.92
C LEU A 24 9.58 -13.36 -10.22
N ASP A 25 10.90 -13.39 -10.14
CA ASP A 25 11.81 -13.51 -11.30
C ASP A 25 11.50 -12.47 -12.41
N GLY A 26 11.20 -11.24 -12.00
CA GLY A 26 10.86 -10.15 -12.92
C GLY A 26 9.44 -10.22 -13.49
N GLN A 27 8.66 -11.25 -13.16
CA GLN A 27 7.28 -11.41 -13.61
C GLN A 27 6.29 -11.07 -12.50
N ARG A 28 5.19 -10.42 -12.91
CA ARG A 28 4.07 -10.17 -12.02
C ARG A 28 3.27 -11.44 -11.81
N VAL A 29 3.04 -11.80 -10.56
CA VAL A 29 2.26 -12.96 -10.15
C VAL A 29 1.12 -12.53 -9.25
N GLU A 30 -0.06 -13.06 -9.51
CA GLU A 30 -1.22 -12.93 -8.63
C GLU A 30 -1.29 -14.13 -7.70
N GLN A 31 -1.08 -13.89 -6.42
CA GLN A 31 -1.12 -14.92 -5.39
C GLN A 31 -2.43 -14.83 -4.61
N PRO A 32 -3.35 -15.79 -4.79
CA PRO A 32 -4.51 -15.90 -3.92
C PRO A 32 -4.10 -16.18 -2.48
N VAL A 33 -4.80 -15.59 -1.54
CA VAL A 33 -4.60 -15.85 -0.11
C VAL A 33 -5.95 -16.11 0.55
N ALA A 34 -5.98 -17.01 1.53
CA ALA A 34 -7.15 -17.22 2.36
C ALA A 34 -7.26 -16.06 3.37
N PRO A 35 -8.28 -15.20 3.27
CA PRO A 35 -8.35 -14.03 4.13
C PRO A 35 -8.87 -14.38 5.52
N THR A 36 -8.27 -13.76 6.54
CA THR A 36 -8.84 -13.71 7.89
C THR A 36 -9.78 -12.51 8.03
N ILE A 37 -9.47 -11.41 7.34
CA ILE A 37 -10.27 -10.19 7.30
C ILE A 37 -10.50 -9.82 5.85
N VAL A 38 -11.74 -9.46 5.51
CA VAL A 38 -12.12 -8.93 4.21
C VAL A 38 -12.77 -7.58 4.41
N SER A 39 -12.29 -6.56 3.70
CA SER A 39 -12.87 -5.22 3.71
C SER A 39 -12.83 -4.61 2.32
N ASN A 40 -13.71 -3.65 2.07
CA ASN A 40 -13.65 -2.73 0.93
C ASN A 40 -13.19 -1.33 1.35
N ASP A 41 -12.75 -1.19 2.60
CA ASP A 41 -12.23 0.04 3.20
C ASP A 41 -10.75 -0.15 3.57
N GLU A 42 -9.88 0.63 2.93
CA GLU A 42 -8.44 0.59 3.17
C GLU A 42 -8.10 1.06 4.59
N THR A 43 -8.89 1.95 5.19
CA THR A 43 -8.69 2.41 6.56
C THR A 43 -8.90 1.28 7.57
N LEU A 44 -9.91 0.46 7.34
CA LEU A 44 -10.15 -0.73 8.16
C LEU A 44 -9.01 -1.75 8.00
N GLU A 45 -8.55 -1.98 6.77
CA GLU A 45 -7.41 -2.86 6.50
C GLU A 45 -6.16 -2.35 7.21
N LEU A 46 -5.88 -1.05 7.12
CA LEU A 46 -4.75 -0.42 7.82
C LEU A 46 -4.80 -0.67 9.33
N HIS A 47 -5.94 -0.45 9.96
CA HIS A 47 -6.08 -0.67 11.41
C HIS A 47 -5.92 -2.15 11.79
N ALA A 48 -6.40 -3.06 10.95
CA ALA A 48 -6.21 -4.49 11.15
C ALA A 48 -4.73 -4.88 11.11
N VAL A 49 -3.96 -4.30 10.16
CA VAL A 49 -2.52 -4.52 10.05
C VAL A 49 -1.77 -3.87 11.22
N LEU A 50 -2.12 -2.65 11.62
CA LEU A 50 -1.54 -1.95 12.77
C LEU A 50 -1.74 -2.72 14.09
N SER A 51 -2.82 -3.48 14.20
CA SER A 51 -3.04 -4.36 15.36
C SER A 51 -2.05 -5.53 15.45
N GLY A 52 -1.21 -5.74 14.43
CA GLY A 52 -0.24 -6.82 14.36
C GLY A 52 -0.82 -8.22 14.17
N LYS A 53 -2.13 -8.34 13.92
CA LYS A 53 -2.82 -9.62 13.83
C LYS A 53 -2.88 -10.21 12.44
N VAL A 54 -2.67 -9.40 11.40
CA VAL A 54 -2.75 -9.80 10.00
C VAL A 54 -1.66 -9.13 9.15
N LEU A 55 -1.32 -9.76 8.05
CA LEU A 55 -0.52 -9.15 6.98
C LEU A 55 -1.45 -8.50 5.96
N GLY A 56 -1.16 -7.26 5.57
CA GLY A 56 -1.91 -6.51 4.58
C GLY A 56 -1.07 -6.11 3.37
N GLN A 57 -1.73 -5.78 2.26
CA GLN A 57 -1.12 -5.12 1.12
C GLN A 57 -1.76 -3.73 0.97
N LEU A 58 -1.10 -2.74 1.52
CA LEU A 58 -1.57 -1.37 1.56
C LEU A 58 -0.92 -0.54 0.45
N ALA A 59 -1.61 0.50 0.00
CA ALA A 59 -1.01 1.49 -0.88
C ALA A 59 0.18 2.16 -0.19
N GLY A 60 1.24 2.46 -0.96
CA GLY A 60 2.45 3.09 -0.43
C GLY A 60 2.16 4.41 0.30
N ALA A 61 1.28 5.24 -0.26
CA ALA A 61 0.88 6.50 0.35
C ALA A 61 0.20 6.32 1.72
N THR A 62 -0.63 5.30 1.87
CA THR A 62 -1.31 4.96 3.12
C THR A 62 -0.33 4.41 4.16
N ALA A 63 0.61 3.55 3.74
CA ALA A 63 1.55 2.90 4.62
C ALA A 63 2.74 3.79 5.05
N ALA A 64 3.15 4.76 4.21
CA ALA A 64 4.36 5.55 4.39
C ALA A 64 4.51 6.20 5.78
N PRO A 65 3.52 6.93 6.33
CA PRO A 65 3.65 7.56 7.64
C PRO A 65 3.87 6.53 8.76
N TYR A 66 3.25 5.37 8.67
CA TYR A 66 3.34 4.31 9.67
C TYR A 66 4.65 3.51 9.57
N ILE A 67 5.19 3.36 8.37
CA ILE A 67 6.51 2.77 8.16
C ILE A 67 7.59 3.71 8.70
N ARG A 68 7.49 5.01 8.44
CA ARG A 68 8.44 6.01 8.96
C ARG A 68 8.42 6.09 10.48
N SER A 69 7.24 6.06 11.09
CA SER A 69 7.10 6.03 12.55
C SER A 69 7.50 4.69 13.19
N GLY A 70 7.69 3.63 12.38
CA GLY A 70 8.03 2.29 12.87
C GLY A 70 6.85 1.50 13.42
N GLN A 71 5.62 1.93 13.17
CA GLN A 71 4.39 1.20 13.52
C GLN A 71 4.12 0.05 12.55
N LEU A 72 4.54 0.21 11.29
CA LEU A 72 4.50 -0.84 10.27
C LEU A 72 5.91 -1.21 9.83
N VAL A 73 6.08 -2.46 9.48
CA VAL A 73 7.33 -2.98 8.91
C VAL A 73 7.03 -3.61 7.56
N PRO A 74 7.72 -3.16 6.50
CA PRO A 74 7.56 -3.75 5.17
C PRO A 74 8.24 -5.13 5.13
N ILE A 75 7.56 -6.09 4.50
CA ILE A 75 8.05 -7.44 4.29
C ILE A 75 8.04 -7.76 2.79
N LEU A 76 8.74 -8.79 2.37
CA LEU A 76 8.81 -9.24 0.97
C LEU A 76 9.25 -8.12 0.00
N LEU A 77 10.21 -7.28 0.41
CA LEU A 77 10.67 -6.15 -0.40
C LEU A 77 11.19 -6.59 -1.77
N ASP A 78 11.84 -7.75 -1.84
CA ASP A 78 12.38 -8.31 -3.08
C ASP A 78 11.28 -8.81 -4.04
N HIS A 79 10.04 -8.85 -3.57
CA HIS A 79 8.85 -9.28 -4.30
C HIS A 79 7.79 -8.18 -4.43
N MET A 80 8.15 -6.95 -4.14
CA MET A 80 7.24 -5.82 -4.33
C MET A 80 6.98 -5.60 -5.82
N SER A 81 5.72 -5.36 -6.17
CA SER A 81 5.34 -5.00 -7.52
C SER A 81 4.79 -3.58 -7.56
N ASP A 82 5.23 -2.81 -8.55
CA ASP A 82 4.75 -1.46 -8.84
C ASP A 82 3.41 -1.53 -9.58
N ILE A 83 2.33 -1.78 -8.85
CA ILE A 83 1.01 -1.96 -9.48
C ILE A 83 0.15 -0.72 -9.34
N ALA A 84 0.28 -0.01 -8.25
CA ALA A 84 -0.61 1.09 -7.92
C ALA A 84 0.00 2.41 -8.39
N SER A 85 -0.61 3.00 -9.40
CA SER A 85 -0.39 4.39 -9.79
C SER A 85 -1.68 5.17 -9.59
N TYR A 86 -1.58 6.42 -9.19
CA TYR A 86 -2.71 7.32 -9.14
C TYR A 86 -2.85 8.02 -10.48
N PHE A 87 -4.04 8.01 -11.04
CA PHE A 87 -4.35 8.64 -12.30
C PHE A 87 -5.43 9.70 -12.11
N VAL A 88 -5.27 10.83 -12.78
CA VAL A 88 -6.34 11.81 -12.94
C VAL A 88 -7.00 11.56 -14.29
N SER A 89 -8.27 11.15 -14.27
CA SER A 89 -9.06 10.93 -15.48
C SER A 89 -10.06 12.07 -15.66
N PHE A 90 -10.15 12.60 -16.87
CA PHE A 90 -11.09 13.67 -17.19
C PHE A 90 -11.68 13.50 -18.59
N CYS A 91 -12.90 14.02 -18.78
CA CYS A 91 -13.55 14.01 -20.07
C CYS A 91 -12.87 14.93 -21.08
N ARG A 92 -13.19 14.80 -22.38
CA ARG A 92 -12.54 15.53 -23.49
C ARG A 92 -12.30 17.00 -23.20
N ARG A 93 -11.14 17.53 -23.63
CA ARG A 93 -10.66 18.91 -23.41
C ARG A 93 -11.66 20.00 -23.73
N HIS A 94 -12.55 19.81 -24.75
CA HIS A 94 -13.50 20.83 -25.21
C HIS A 94 -14.72 21.02 -24.29
N SER A 95 -14.94 20.15 -23.31
CA SER A 95 -16.11 20.22 -22.40
C SER A 95 -15.72 20.61 -20.97
N GLN A 96 -14.50 21.07 -20.73
CA GLN A 96 -14.03 21.32 -19.37
C GLN A 96 -14.16 22.81 -18.98
N PRO A 97 -14.61 23.09 -17.75
CA PRO A 97 -14.48 24.42 -17.17
C PRO A 97 -12.99 24.84 -17.20
N GLY A 98 -12.71 26.10 -17.51
CA GLY A 98 -11.32 26.60 -17.63
C GLY A 98 -10.43 26.42 -16.39
N ARG A 99 -11.01 26.04 -15.26
CA ARG A 99 -10.30 25.75 -14.00
C ARG A 99 -9.78 24.30 -13.89
N ALA A 100 -10.29 23.37 -14.71
CA ALA A 100 -9.90 21.95 -14.63
C ALA A 100 -8.42 21.70 -15.02
N PRO A 101 -7.86 22.32 -16.09
CA PRO A 101 -6.45 22.21 -16.40
C PRO A 101 -5.55 22.69 -15.26
N THR A 102 -5.85 23.84 -14.66
CA THR A 102 -5.08 24.40 -13.53
C THR A 102 -5.09 23.46 -12.30
N PHE A 103 -6.23 22.81 -12.03
CA PHE A 103 -6.30 21.82 -10.96
C PHE A 103 -5.42 20.61 -11.27
N VAL A 104 -5.45 20.11 -12.51
CA VAL A 104 -4.63 18.96 -12.93
C VAL A 104 -3.15 19.31 -12.82
N ASP A 105 -2.74 20.46 -13.31
CA ASP A 105 -1.35 20.92 -13.25
C ASP A 105 -0.87 21.01 -11.79
N LEU A 106 -1.69 21.61 -10.91
CA LEU A 106 -1.40 21.70 -9.49
C LEU A 106 -1.33 20.31 -8.83
N ALA A 107 -2.24 19.40 -9.17
CA ALA A 107 -2.24 18.05 -8.64
C ALA A 107 -0.99 17.28 -9.07
N VAL A 108 -0.60 17.37 -10.33
CA VAL A 108 0.64 16.76 -10.85
C VAL A 108 1.85 17.35 -10.13
N GLU A 109 1.97 18.67 -10.04
CA GLU A 109 3.08 19.34 -9.34
C GLU A 109 3.19 18.91 -7.87
N ARG A 110 2.07 18.77 -7.18
CA ARG A 110 2.06 18.47 -5.74
C ARG A 110 2.18 16.99 -5.39
N LEU A 111 1.79 16.11 -6.30
CA LEU A 111 1.72 14.67 -6.05
C LEU A 111 2.83 13.87 -6.73
N THR A 112 3.40 14.39 -7.83
CA THR A 112 4.53 13.74 -8.50
C THR A 112 5.77 13.84 -7.61
N ASP A 113 6.44 12.71 -7.41
CA ASP A 113 7.68 12.58 -6.62
C ASP A 113 7.57 13.16 -5.19
N CYS A 114 6.36 13.21 -4.65
CA CYS A 114 6.15 13.74 -3.31
C CYS A 114 6.71 12.76 -2.27
N GLU A 115 7.87 13.08 -1.68
CA GLU A 115 8.52 12.30 -0.63
C GLU A 115 7.60 11.99 0.56
N LYS A 116 6.57 12.80 0.78
CA LYS A 116 5.59 12.55 1.85
C LYS A 116 4.85 11.21 1.67
N TRP A 117 4.54 10.86 0.42
CA TRP A 117 3.71 9.71 0.08
C TRP A 117 4.48 8.54 -0.53
N VAL A 118 5.69 8.80 -1.01
CA VAL A 118 6.54 7.81 -1.65
C VAL A 118 7.67 7.44 -0.70
N LEU A 119 7.87 6.14 -0.49
CA LEU A 119 8.98 5.60 0.28
C LEU A 119 10.14 5.26 -0.66
N SER A 120 11.31 5.78 -0.39
CA SER A 120 12.51 5.38 -1.10
C SER A 120 12.91 3.93 -0.76
N GLY A 121 13.61 3.26 -1.67
CA GLY A 121 14.14 1.92 -1.39
C GLY A 121 15.03 1.88 -0.14
N LYS A 122 15.79 2.95 0.12
CA LYS A 122 16.62 3.06 1.33
C LYS A 122 15.79 3.10 2.62
N GLU A 123 14.66 3.83 2.62
CA GLU A 123 13.74 3.87 3.76
C GLU A 123 13.10 2.51 4.01
N LEU A 124 12.70 1.81 2.96
CA LEU A 124 12.11 0.48 3.06
C LEU A 124 13.09 -0.55 3.66
N VAL A 125 14.32 -0.59 3.16
CA VAL A 125 15.37 -1.48 3.69
C VAL A 125 15.68 -1.15 5.15
N ARG A 126 15.80 0.12 5.51
CA ARG A 126 16.01 0.56 6.90
C ARG A 126 14.83 0.18 7.80
N ALA A 127 13.60 0.29 7.32
CA ALA A 127 12.41 -0.11 8.09
C ALA A 127 12.37 -1.63 8.31
N ARG A 128 12.73 -2.43 7.30
CA ARG A 128 12.82 -3.90 7.40
C ARG A 128 13.84 -4.34 8.45
N SER A 129 14.98 -3.68 8.56
CA SER A 129 16.03 -4.05 9.55
C SER A 129 15.58 -3.93 11.01
N ARG A 130 14.50 -3.19 11.29
CA ARG A 130 13.92 -3.07 12.64
C ARG A 130 13.31 -4.37 13.17
N ILE A 131 12.99 -5.34 12.29
CA ILE A 131 12.50 -6.68 12.71
C ILE A 131 13.60 -7.48 13.40
N SER A 132 14.86 -7.28 13.03
CA SER A 132 16.00 -8.06 13.52
C SER A 132 16.37 -7.76 14.97
N THR A 133 15.80 -6.72 15.57
CA THR A 133 16.02 -6.39 16.99
C THR A 133 14.78 -6.81 17.78
N PRO A 134 14.82 -7.93 18.55
CA PRO A 134 13.68 -8.30 19.38
C PRO A 134 13.40 -7.15 20.36
N ARG A 135 12.18 -6.62 20.35
CA ARG A 135 11.73 -5.73 21.42
C ARG A 135 11.88 -6.52 22.71
N ARG A 136 12.82 -6.13 23.55
CA ARG A 136 12.82 -6.56 24.94
C ARG A 136 11.45 -6.18 25.50
N SER A 137 10.64 -7.17 25.76
CA SER A 137 9.40 -7.01 26.50
C SER A 137 9.78 -6.31 27.82
N ALA A 138 9.32 -5.07 27.98
CA ALA A 138 9.26 -4.47 29.29
C ALA A 138 8.18 -5.24 30.05
N ALA A 139 8.62 -6.23 30.83
CA ALA A 139 7.77 -6.85 31.83
C ALA A 139 7.47 -5.77 32.88
N LEU A 140 6.19 -5.54 33.11
CA LEU A 140 5.61 -5.03 34.32
C LEU A 140 4.94 -6.20 35.03
#